data_b76de426c26aa99560d986f8e0afcde6
#
_entry.id   b76de426c26aa99560d986f8e0afcde6
#
_cell.length_a   1.000
_cell.length_b   1.000
_cell.length_c   1.000
_cell.angle_alpha   90.00
_cell.angle_beta   90.00
_cell.angle_gamma   90.00
#
_symmetry.space_group_name_H-M   'P 1'
#
loop_
_entity.id
_entity.type
_entity.pdbx_description
1 polymer ?
#
loop_
_entity_poly.entity_id
_entity_poly.type
_entity_poly.pdbx_seq_one_letter_code
_entity_poly.pdbx_strand_id
1 'polypeptide(L)'
;MTHRRSHLSRLTPRPSRPATCAFHTRWGWIGVEASARGITRITLTLKARQQPARCKPSHAKAEGRDAARWLEQAQREIQHFLSGELDRFTCPVDLTDATSFQRAVWRTAAHIPYGRVRSYQWIAARLGKPQAARAVGNALGANPVPLVIPCHRVVAADASLGGFSCGFQWKRRLLELEGSLGQLGAKVKFQVKNSK
;
A
#
# COMPACT_ATOMS: atom_id res chain seq x y z
N MET A 1 50.94 14.79 32.46
CA MET A 1 49.84 13.80 32.43
C MET A 1 48.73 14.30 31.49
N THR A 2 48.76 13.85 30.26
CA THR A 2 47.87 14.33 29.19
C THR A 2 46.86 13.24 28.89
N HIS A 3 45.59 13.46 29.30
CA HIS A 3 44.49 12.56 29.01
C HIS A 3 44.03 12.74 27.54
N ARG A 4 44.38 11.79 26.69
CA ARG A 4 43.77 11.61 25.37
C ARG A 4 42.35 11.10 25.57
N ARG A 5 41.35 11.95 25.35
CA ARG A 5 39.95 11.53 25.17
C ARG A 5 39.77 10.94 23.76
N SER A 6 39.63 9.64 23.69
CA SER A 6 39.29 8.92 22.47
C SER A 6 37.80 9.21 22.14
N HIS A 7 37.55 10.03 21.11
CA HIS A 7 36.25 10.16 20.48
C HIS A 7 35.95 8.88 19.68
N LEU A 8 35.26 7.95 20.31
CA LEU A 8 34.54 6.89 19.59
C LEU A 8 33.28 7.51 19.01
N SER A 9 33.38 8.09 17.80
CA SER A 9 32.23 8.42 16.98
C SER A 9 31.48 7.12 16.63
N ARG A 10 30.32 6.91 17.25
CA ARG A 10 29.39 5.83 16.89
C ARG A 10 28.98 6.06 15.43
N LEU A 11 29.56 5.30 14.52
CA LEU A 11 29.11 5.17 13.16
C LEU A 11 27.71 4.54 13.22
N THR A 12 26.67 5.38 13.14
CA THR A 12 25.33 4.89 12.87
C THR A 12 25.35 4.23 11.50
N PRO A 13 24.98 2.95 11.37
CA PRO A 13 24.99 2.29 10.07
C PRO A 13 24.07 3.08 9.13
N ARG A 14 24.61 3.45 7.97
CA ARG A 14 23.82 4.08 6.89
C ARG A 14 22.63 3.17 6.59
N PRO A 15 21.39 3.69 6.54
CA PRO A 15 20.26 2.87 6.18
C PRO A 15 20.53 2.22 4.82
N SER A 16 20.50 0.90 4.76
CA SER A 16 20.67 0.14 3.54
C SER A 16 19.59 0.55 2.55
N ARG A 17 19.96 0.75 1.27
CA ARG A 17 18.98 1.04 0.22
C ARG A 17 17.95 -0.09 0.19
N PRO A 18 16.63 0.23 0.15
CA PRO A 18 15.61 -0.80 0.04
C PRO A 18 15.82 -1.63 -1.23
N ALA A 19 15.60 -2.93 -1.14
CA ALA A 19 15.53 -3.77 -2.32
C ALA A 19 14.26 -3.40 -3.11
N THR A 20 14.34 -3.41 -4.44
CA THR A 20 13.23 -2.99 -5.30
C THR A 20 13.01 -4.01 -6.40
N CYS A 21 11.76 -4.23 -6.78
CA CYS A 21 11.42 -4.94 -8.00
C CYS A 21 10.28 -4.25 -8.75
N ALA A 22 10.22 -4.49 -10.06
CA ALA A 22 9.14 -4.01 -10.89
C ALA A 22 8.75 -5.07 -11.90
N PHE A 23 7.45 -5.27 -12.06
CA PHE A 23 6.90 -6.24 -13.01
C PHE A 23 5.65 -5.69 -13.69
N HIS A 24 5.39 -6.22 -14.88
CA HIS A 24 4.22 -5.86 -15.67
C HIS A 24 3.07 -6.81 -15.38
N THR A 25 1.86 -6.26 -15.30
CA THR A 25 0.62 -6.99 -15.17
C THR A 25 -0.35 -6.56 -16.26
N ARG A 26 -1.44 -7.31 -16.47
CA ARG A 26 -2.52 -6.89 -17.38
C ARG A 26 -3.13 -5.51 -17.05
N TRP A 27 -2.86 -4.98 -15.85
CA TRP A 27 -3.39 -3.69 -15.39
C TRP A 27 -2.34 -2.56 -15.44
N GLY A 28 -1.10 -2.87 -15.77
CA GLY A 28 0.01 -1.94 -15.82
C GLY A 28 1.23 -2.40 -15.03
N TRP A 29 2.15 -1.48 -14.79
CA TRP A 29 3.37 -1.73 -14.04
C TRP A 29 3.16 -1.61 -12.54
N ILE A 30 3.76 -2.51 -11.80
CA ILE A 30 3.80 -2.50 -10.34
C ILE A 30 5.25 -2.49 -9.89
N GLY A 31 5.58 -1.51 -9.04
CA GLY A 31 6.86 -1.43 -8.33
C GLY A 31 6.66 -1.84 -6.88
N VAL A 32 7.60 -2.59 -6.33
CA VAL A 32 7.61 -3.01 -4.92
C VAL A 32 8.99 -2.71 -4.32
N GLU A 33 9.00 -2.14 -3.13
CA GLU A 33 10.20 -1.91 -2.32
C GLU A 33 10.08 -2.69 -1.02
N ALA A 34 11.20 -3.26 -0.56
CA ALA A 34 11.25 -4.03 0.68
C ALA A 34 12.50 -3.72 1.50
N SER A 35 12.35 -3.74 2.81
CA SER A 35 13.41 -3.83 3.80
C SER A 35 13.59 -5.28 4.26
N ALA A 36 14.55 -5.55 5.15
CA ALA A 36 14.68 -6.85 5.80
C ALA A 36 13.44 -7.24 6.64
N ARG A 37 12.59 -6.27 7.02
CA ARG A 37 11.41 -6.49 7.87
C ARG A 37 10.11 -6.70 7.09
N GLY A 38 10.07 -6.36 5.80
CA GLY A 38 8.87 -6.48 4.98
C GLY A 38 8.77 -5.44 3.88
N ILE A 39 7.62 -5.39 3.24
CA ILE A 39 7.31 -4.46 2.17
C ILE A 39 7.17 -3.05 2.72
N THR A 40 7.91 -2.10 2.14
CA THR A 40 7.89 -0.69 2.53
C THR A 40 7.07 0.19 1.59
N ARG A 41 6.98 -0.22 0.30
CA ARG A 41 6.24 0.56 -0.71
C ARG A 41 5.72 -0.32 -1.83
N ILE A 42 4.53 0.02 -2.32
CA ILE A 42 3.97 -0.50 -3.57
C ILE A 42 3.55 0.69 -4.43
N THR A 43 3.96 0.71 -5.68
CA THR A 43 3.60 1.73 -6.66
C THR A 43 2.78 1.10 -7.78
N LEU A 44 1.60 1.64 -8.03
CA LEU A 44 0.71 1.19 -9.10
C LEU A 44 0.69 2.25 -10.20
N THR A 45 1.02 1.89 -11.44
CA THR A 45 1.00 2.82 -12.57
C THR A 45 0.37 2.20 -13.82
N LEU A 46 -0.45 2.99 -14.50
CA LEU A 46 -1.05 2.61 -15.78
C LEU A 46 -0.16 3.02 -16.98
N LYS A 47 0.82 3.91 -16.76
CA LYS A 47 1.62 4.51 -17.84
C LYS A 47 2.94 3.76 -18.02
N ALA A 48 3.22 3.31 -19.24
CA ALA A 48 4.48 2.66 -19.59
C ALA A 48 5.73 3.57 -19.38
N ARG A 49 5.59 4.89 -19.43
CA ARG A 49 6.68 5.85 -19.22
C ARG A 49 7.18 5.98 -17.78
N GLN A 50 6.46 5.47 -16.81
CA GLN A 50 6.85 5.51 -15.39
C GLN A 50 7.28 4.11 -14.91
N GLN A 51 8.06 3.39 -15.72
CA GLN A 51 8.58 2.09 -15.32
C GLN A 51 9.44 2.26 -14.07
N PRO A 52 9.09 1.61 -12.95
CA PRO A 52 10.02 1.52 -11.83
C PRO A 52 11.28 0.79 -12.30
N ALA A 53 12.43 1.11 -11.73
CA ALA A 53 13.69 0.47 -12.09
C ALA A 53 13.55 -1.05 -12.06
N ARG A 54 13.92 -1.74 -13.16
CA ARG A 54 13.90 -3.21 -13.24
C ARG A 54 14.72 -3.79 -12.11
N CYS A 55 14.14 -4.75 -11.40
CA CYS A 55 14.85 -5.52 -10.39
C CYS A 55 16.00 -6.30 -11.05
N LYS A 56 17.24 -5.97 -10.66
CA LYS A 56 18.34 -6.92 -10.75
C LYS A 56 18.41 -7.59 -9.37
N PRO A 57 18.37 -8.91 -9.26
CA PRO A 57 18.69 -9.57 -7.99
C PRO A 57 20.13 -9.17 -7.64
N SER A 58 20.28 -8.20 -6.76
CA SER A 58 21.60 -7.85 -6.25
C SER A 58 22.03 -8.97 -5.31
N HIS A 59 23.25 -9.48 -5.50
CA HIS A 59 23.91 -10.38 -4.56
C HIS A 59 24.11 -9.62 -3.23
N ALA A 60 23.06 -9.60 -2.42
CA ALA A 60 23.04 -8.81 -1.21
C ALA A 60 23.52 -9.62 -0.01
N LYS A 61 24.23 -8.95 0.90
CA LYS A 61 24.53 -9.39 2.27
C LYS A 61 23.26 -9.91 2.97
N ALA A 62 23.36 -10.60 4.10
CA ALA A 62 22.25 -11.30 4.76
C ALA A 62 20.92 -10.50 4.83
N GLU A 63 20.97 -9.19 5.10
CA GLU A 63 19.82 -8.27 5.10
C GLU A 63 19.10 -8.19 3.73
N GLY A 64 19.86 -8.37 2.64
CA GLY A 64 19.30 -8.38 1.29
C GLY A 64 18.56 -9.67 0.92
N ARG A 65 18.84 -10.80 1.58
CA ARG A 65 18.15 -12.07 1.33
C ARG A 65 16.70 -12.03 1.81
N ASP A 66 16.45 -11.45 2.99
CA ASP A 66 15.10 -11.31 3.52
C ASP A 66 14.28 -10.34 2.66
N ALA A 67 14.86 -9.19 2.28
CA ALA A 67 14.19 -8.25 1.40
C ALA A 67 13.87 -8.87 0.03
N ALA A 68 14.78 -9.66 -0.57
CA ALA A 68 14.54 -10.37 -1.82
C ALA A 68 13.38 -11.37 -1.69
N ARG A 69 13.35 -12.15 -0.62
CA ARG A 69 12.27 -13.08 -0.30
C ARG A 69 10.91 -12.36 -0.22
N TRP A 70 10.86 -11.21 0.46
CA TRP A 70 9.63 -10.43 0.57
C TRP A 70 9.17 -9.85 -0.77
N LEU A 71 10.11 -9.43 -1.64
CA LEU A 71 9.79 -8.99 -3.00
C LEU A 71 9.17 -10.11 -3.83
N GLU A 72 9.76 -11.31 -3.81
CA GLU A 72 9.24 -12.48 -4.53
C GLU A 72 7.85 -12.90 -4.02
N GLN A 73 7.68 -12.91 -2.70
CA GLN A 73 6.37 -13.23 -2.10
C GLN A 73 5.32 -12.19 -2.51
N ALA A 74 5.63 -10.90 -2.36
CA ALA A 74 4.70 -9.83 -2.73
C ALA A 74 4.36 -9.87 -4.23
N GLN A 75 5.33 -10.14 -5.10
CA GLN A 75 5.07 -10.27 -6.54
C GLN A 75 4.08 -11.40 -6.82
N ARG A 76 4.29 -12.60 -6.25
CA ARG A 76 3.36 -13.74 -6.42
C ARG A 76 1.97 -13.40 -5.88
N GLU A 77 1.90 -12.89 -4.64
CA GLU A 77 0.62 -12.56 -4.02
C GLU A 77 -0.15 -11.48 -4.80
N ILE A 78 0.55 -10.44 -5.31
CA ILE A 78 -0.07 -9.40 -6.13
C ILE A 78 -0.60 -10.00 -7.45
N GLN A 79 0.15 -10.88 -8.10
CA GLN A 79 -0.30 -11.53 -9.34
C GLN A 79 -1.55 -12.37 -9.10
N HIS A 80 -1.58 -13.23 -8.06
CA HIS A 80 -2.74 -14.02 -7.68
C HIS A 80 -3.92 -13.17 -7.22
N PHE A 81 -3.67 -12.06 -6.52
CA PHE A 81 -4.74 -11.12 -6.16
C PHE A 81 -5.39 -10.49 -7.40
N LEU A 82 -4.58 -10.04 -8.36
CA LEU A 82 -5.09 -9.42 -9.59
C LEU A 82 -5.76 -10.43 -10.55
N SER A 83 -5.45 -11.73 -10.43
CA SER A 83 -6.19 -12.79 -11.14
C SER A 83 -7.49 -13.21 -10.42
N GLY A 84 -7.70 -12.78 -9.17
CA GLY A 84 -8.87 -13.15 -8.37
C GLY A 84 -8.70 -14.46 -7.59
N GLU A 85 -7.49 -15.01 -7.56
CA GLU A 85 -7.15 -16.27 -6.89
C GLU A 85 -6.76 -16.08 -5.41
N LEU A 86 -6.51 -14.82 -4.99
CA LEU A 86 -6.12 -14.47 -3.63
C LEU A 86 -7.02 -13.35 -3.10
N ASP A 87 -7.51 -13.49 -1.88
CA ASP A 87 -8.33 -12.48 -1.18
C ASP A 87 -7.60 -11.78 -0.03
N ARG A 88 -6.44 -12.34 0.39
CA ARG A 88 -5.66 -11.85 1.53
C ARG A 88 -4.16 -11.95 1.28
N PHE A 89 -3.45 -10.88 1.58
CA PHE A 89 -1.99 -10.85 1.58
C PHE A 89 -1.41 -11.39 2.89
N THR A 90 -0.28 -12.10 2.81
CA THR A 90 0.46 -12.63 3.94
C THR A 90 1.87 -12.06 4.05
N CYS A 91 2.35 -11.34 3.03
CA CYS A 91 3.64 -10.69 3.05
C CYS A 91 3.70 -9.65 4.19
N PRO A 92 4.79 -9.61 4.99
CA PRO A 92 4.95 -8.64 6.07
C PRO A 92 5.10 -7.23 5.51
N VAL A 93 4.65 -6.24 6.29
CA VAL A 93 4.72 -4.83 5.93
C VAL A 93 5.58 -4.08 6.96
N ASP A 94 6.56 -3.32 6.48
CA ASP A 94 7.38 -2.45 7.32
C ASP A 94 6.84 -1.02 7.30
N LEU A 95 6.17 -0.62 8.38
CA LEU A 95 5.58 0.71 8.58
C LEU A 95 6.32 1.51 9.66
N THR A 96 7.62 1.31 9.81
CA THR A 96 8.41 1.94 10.89
C THR A 96 8.30 3.46 10.87
N ASP A 97 8.32 4.07 9.69
CA ASP A 97 8.28 5.53 9.54
C ASP A 97 6.87 6.13 9.66
N ALA A 98 5.85 5.30 9.84
CA ALA A 98 4.47 5.77 9.97
C ALA A 98 4.19 6.34 11.36
N THR A 99 3.33 7.36 11.43
CA THR A 99 2.82 7.88 12.71
C THR A 99 1.90 6.85 13.38
N SER A 100 1.68 6.99 14.70
CA SER A 100 0.75 6.15 15.45
C SER A 100 -0.68 6.21 14.88
N PHE A 101 -1.12 7.40 14.46
CA PHE A 101 -2.44 7.58 13.84
C PHE A 101 -2.54 6.88 12.49
N GLN A 102 -1.55 7.02 11.61
CA GLN A 102 -1.51 6.32 10.32
C GLN A 102 -1.57 4.81 10.52
N ARG A 103 -0.74 4.26 11.41
CA ARG A 103 -0.76 2.81 11.73
C ARG A 103 -2.12 2.35 12.22
N ALA A 104 -2.79 3.12 13.08
CA ALA A 104 -4.12 2.79 13.57
C ALA A 104 -5.16 2.78 12.45
N VAL A 105 -5.16 3.80 11.58
CA VAL A 105 -6.04 3.88 10.40
C VAL A 105 -5.80 2.69 9.47
N TRP A 106 -4.56 2.39 9.14
CA TRP A 106 -4.21 1.32 8.20
C TRP A 106 -4.53 -0.06 8.75
N ARG A 107 -4.32 -0.32 10.04
CA ARG A 107 -4.77 -1.55 10.69
C ARG A 107 -6.27 -1.71 10.61
N THR A 108 -7.03 -0.64 10.90
CA THR A 108 -8.49 -0.68 10.81
C THR A 108 -8.95 -0.96 9.38
N ALA A 109 -8.30 -0.34 8.38
CA ALA A 109 -8.60 -0.60 6.97
C ALA A 109 -8.27 -2.05 6.57
N ALA A 110 -7.17 -2.62 7.07
CA ALA A 110 -6.77 -4.02 6.81
C ALA A 110 -7.80 -5.06 7.30
N HIS A 111 -8.65 -4.69 8.26
CA HIS A 111 -9.74 -5.55 8.74
C HIS A 111 -11.00 -5.51 7.85
N ILE A 112 -11.04 -4.67 6.82
CA ILE A 112 -12.17 -4.67 5.88
C ILE A 112 -12.02 -5.89 4.95
N PRO A 113 -12.97 -6.84 4.97
CA PRO A 113 -12.86 -8.07 4.19
C PRO A 113 -12.86 -7.78 2.68
N TYR A 114 -12.32 -8.73 1.90
CA TYR A 114 -12.46 -8.79 0.45
C TYR A 114 -13.94 -8.68 0.04
N GLY A 115 -14.23 -7.91 -0.99
CA GLY A 115 -15.60 -7.72 -1.48
C GLY A 115 -16.48 -6.85 -0.57
N ARG A 116 -15.95 -6.19 0.45
CA ARG A 116 -16.69 -5.28 1.32
C ARG A 116 -16.10 -3.87 1.30
N VAL A 117 -16.96 -2.87 1.44
CA VAL A 117 -16.55 -1.46 1.57
C VAL A 117 -17.02 -0.87 2.89
N ARG A 118 -16.28 0.14 3.36
CA ARG A 118 -16.62 0.94 4.54
C ARG A 118 -16.38 2.42 4.26
N SER A 119 -17.06 3.29 5.00
CA SER A 119 -16.84 4.74 4.86
C SER A 119 -15.62 5.21 5.65
N TYR A 120 -15.07 6.36 5.30
CA TYR A 120 -14.05 7.06 6.12
C TYR A 120 -14.55 7.29 7.54
N GLN A 121 -15.85 7.60 7.69
CA GLN A 121 -16.46 7.83 8.99
C GLN A 121 -16.53 6.56 9.84
N TRP A 122 -16.75 5.39 9.20
CA TRP A 122 -16.72 4.11 9.90
C TRP A 122 -15.35 3.84 10.53
N ILE A 123 -14.25 4.13 9.81
CA ILE A 123 -12.89 4.01 10.37
C ILE A 123 -12.72 5.00 11.52
N ALA A 124 -13.12 6.27 11.33
CA ALA A 124 -13.02 7.30 12.35
C ALA A 124 -13.75 6.91 13.64
N ALA A 125 -14.96 6.38 13.54
CA ALA A 125 -15.74 5.88 14.66
C ALA A 125 -15.05 4.70 15.37
N ARG A 126 -14.48 3.74 14.61
CA ARG A 126 -13.71 2.61 15.16
C ARG A 126 -12.47 3.04 15.94
N LEU A 127 -11.89 4.18 15.60
CA LEU A 127 -10.75 4.77 16.29
C LEU A 127 -11.17 5.65 17.49
N GLY A 128 -12.46 5.70 17.85
CA GLY A 128 -12.97 6.59 18.89
C GLY A 128 -12.90 8.07 18.55
N LYS A 129 -12.78 8.44 17.25
CA LYS A 129 -12.63 9.79 16.75
C LYS A 129 -13.63 10.10 15.64
N PRO A 130 -14.95 10.08 15.88
CA PRO A 130 -15.98 10.12 14.83
C PRO A 130 -15.88 11.39 13.95
N GLN A 131 -15.33 12.48 14.43
CA GLN A 131 -15.14 13.72 13.67
C GLN A 131 -13.87 13.70 12.78
N ALA A 132 -13.04 12.66 12.85
CA ALA A 132 -11.74 12.60 12.18
C ALA A 132 -11.78 12.02 10.74
N ALA A 133 -12.95 11.96 10.08
CA ALA A 133 -13.09 11.35 8.75
C ALA A 133 -12.13 11.96 7.70
N ARG A 134 -11.89 13.29 7.73
CA ARG A 134 -10.92 13.97 6.86
C ARG A 134 -9.48 13.53 7.15
N ALA A 135 -9.11 13.46 8.43
CA ALA A 135 -7.77 12.98 8.83
C ALA A 135 -7.56 11.51 8.46
N VAL A 136 -8.59 10.66 8.56
CA VAL A 136 -8.59 9.27 8.06
C VAL A 136 -8.34 9.25 6.56
N GLY A 137 -9.02 10.12 5.79
CA GLY A 137 -8.81 10.24 4.34
C GLY A 137 -7.36 10.60 4.00
N ASN A 138 -6.76 11.57 4.71
CA ASN A 138 -5.36 11.95 4.54
C ASN A 138 -4.40 10.79 4.88
N ALA A 139 -4.65 10.07 5.98
CA ALA A 139 -3.84 8.92 6.36
C ALA A 139 -3.93 7.78 5.33
N LEU A 140 -5.12 7.51 4.79
CA LEU A 140 -5.29 6.52 3.71
C LEU A 140 -4.65 6.97 2.39
N GLY A 141 -4.67 8.27 2.09
CA GLY A 141 -3.96 8.85 0.95
C GLY A 141 -2.44 8.71 1.04
N ALA A 142 -1.90 8.66 2.25
CA ALA A 142 -0.48 8.45 2.55
C ALA A 142 -0.09 6.95 2.67
N ASN A 143 -1.00 6.01 2.40
CA ASN A 143 -0.72 4.58 2.45
C ASN A 143 0.43 4.20 1.49
N PRO A 144 1.56 3.71 1.99
CA PRO A 144 2.71 3.36 1.15
C PRO A 144 2.55 2.00 0.45
N VAL A 145 1.67 1.12 0.93
CA VAL A 145 1.53 -0.26 0.47
C VAL A 145 0.09 -0.59 0.04
N PRO A 146 -0.44 0.12 -0.99
CA PRO A 146 -1.77 -0.18 -1.53
C PRO A 146 -1.86 -1.66 -1.94
N LEU A 147 -3.05 -2.22 -2.01
CA LEU A 147 -3.41 -3.64 -2.14
C LEU A 147 -3.28 -4.37 -0.80
N VAL A 148 -2.08 -4.45 -0.23
CA VAL A 148 -1.83 -5.11 1.07
C VAL A 148 -2.61 -4.40 2.19
N ILE A 149 -2.52 -3.06 2.24
CA ILE A 149 -3.46 -2.25 3.04
C ILE A 149 -4.56 -1.77 2.10
N PRO A 150 -5.78 -2.32 2.20
CA PRO A 150 -6.81 -2.16 1.19
C PRO A 150 -7.54 -0.81 1.30
N CYS A 151 -6.82 0.29 1.15
CA CYS A 151 -7.40 1.64 1.19
C CYS A 151 -8.44 1.88 0.07
N HIS A 152 -8.43 1.08 -1.00
CA HIS A 152 -9.48 1.08 -2.04
C HIS A 152 -10.85 0.65 -1.51
N ARG A 153 -10.92 -0.16 -0.44
CA ARG A 153 -12.19 -0.58 0.21
C ARG A 153 -12.81 0.52 1.08
N VAL A 154 -12.15 1.70 1.17
CA VAL A 154 -12.69 2.84 1.91
C VAL A 154 -13.26 3.87 0.95
N VAL A 155 -14.54 4.21 1.14
CA VAL A 155 -15.35 5.04 0.25
C VAL A 155 -15.97 6.21 1.02
N ALA A 156 -16.55 7.19 0.32
CA ALA A 156 -17.24 8.29 0.97
C ALA A 156 -18.60 7.83 1.57
N ALA A 157 -19.14 8.60 2.51
CA ALA A 157 -20.38 8.28 3.20
C ALA A 157 -21.60 8.27 2.25
N ASP A 158 -21.54 9.06 1.17
CA ASP A 158 -22.55 9.09 0.11
C ASP A 158 -22.40 7.95 -0.91
N ALA A 159 -21.58 6.95 -0.58
CA ALA A 159 -21.23 5.82 -1.44
C ALA A 159 -20.53 6.22 -2.76
N SER A 160 -20.00 7.44 -2.87
CA SER A 160 -19.07 7.79 -3.95
C SER A 160 -17.69 7.17 -3.69
N LEU A 161 -16.89 6.97 -4.74
CA LEU A 161 -15.59 6.27 -4.61
C LEU A 161 -14.61 7.00 -3.68
N GLY A 162 -14.71 8.32 -3.57
CA GLY A 162 -13.71 9.11 -2.84
C GLY A 162 -12.34 9.08 -3.49
N GLY A 163 -11.32 9.60 -2.81
CA GLY A 163 -9.95 9.66 -3.31
C GLY A 163 -9.22 8.30 -3.29
N PHE A 164 -8.19 8.18 -4.13
CA PHE A 164 -7.22 7.08 -4.12
C PHE A 164 -5.88 7.57 -4.67
N SER A 165 -4.80 7.39 -3.93
CA SER A 165 -3.47 7.92 -4.30
C SER A 165 -2.93 7.35 -5.61
N CYS A 166 -3.28 6.09 -5.93
CA CYS A 166 -2.89 5.46 -7.19
C CYS A 166 -3.83 5.78 -8.37
N GLY A 167 -4.80 6.67 -8.17
CA GLY A 167 -5.75 7.10 -9.17
C GLY A 167 -7.06 6.31 -9.19
N PHE A 168 -8.09 7.02 -9.65
CA PHE A 168 -9.47 6.55 -9.67
C PHE A 168 -9.68 5.23 -10.45
N GLN A 169 -8.98 5.06 -11.57
CA GLN A 169 -9.10 3.86 -12.40
C GLN A 169 -8.64 2.60 -11.67
N TRP A 170 -7.55 2.67 -10.89
CA TRP A 170 -7.11 1.57 -10.06
C TRP A 170 -8.13 1.20 -9.00
N LYS A 171 -8.64 2.21 -8.27
CA LYS A 171 -9.66 1.97 -7.24
C LYS A 171 -10.90 1.27 -7.80
N ARG A 172 -11.41 1.76 -8.93
CA ARG A 172 -12.56 1.18 -9.60
C ARG A 172 -12.31 -0.27 -9.98
N ARG A 173 -11.19 -0.55 -10.67
CA ARG A 173 -10.85 -1.91 -11.12
C ARG A 173 -10.71 -2.88 -9.94
N LEU A 174 -10.12 -2.44 -8.83
CA LEU A 174 -9.99 -3.25 -7.63
C LEU A 174 -11.35 -3.58 -7.01
N LEU A 175 -12.24 -2.60 -6.88
CA LEU A 175 -13.59 -2.82 -6.36
C LEU A 175 -14.45 -3.68 -7.31
N GLU A 176 -14.22 -3.59 -8.61
CA GLU A 176 -14.85 -4.45 -9.62
C GLU A 176 -14.36 -5.89 -9.51
N LEU A 177 -13.04 -6.10 -9.41
CA LEU A 177 -12.42 -7.40 -9.17
C LEU A 177 -13.00 -8.08 -7.92
N GLU A 178 -13.15 -7.30 -6.84
CA GLU A 178 -13.68 -7.79 -5.57
C GLU A 178 -15.21 -7.94 -5.55
N GLY A 179 -15.92 -7.63 -6.62
CA GLY A 179 -17.39 -7.68 -6.68
C GLY A 179 -18.10 -6.66 -5.78
N SER A 180 -17.35 -5.69 -5.22
CA SER A 180 -17.88 -4.72 -4.25
C SER A 180 -18.43 -3.44 -4.90
N LEU A 181 -18.25 -3.25 -6.20
CA LEU A 181 -18.70 -2.06 -6.91
C LEU A 181 -20.22 -1.88 -6.86
N GLY A 182 -20.98 -2.97 -6.81
CA GLY A 182 -22.45 -2.96 -6.68
C GLY A 182 -22.96 -2.43 -5.34
N GLN A 183 -22.12 -2.39 -4.30
CA GLN A 183 -22.46 -1.82 -2.98
C GLN A 183 -22.40 -0.28 -2.98
N LEU A 184 -21.90 0.32 -4.06
CA LEU A 184 -21.77 1.76 -4.22
C LEU A 184 -23.03 2.33 -4.88
N GLY A 185 -23.45 3.51 -4.43
CA GLY A 185 -24.68 4.16 -4.91
C GLY A 185 -24.65 4.50 -6.40
N ALA A 186 -25.83 4.86 -6.95
CA ALA A 186 -26.04 5.20 -8.37
C ALA A 186 -25.08 6.29 -8.90
N LYS A 187 -24.58 7.19 -8.05
CA LYS A 187 -23.61 8.23 -8.40
C LYS A 187 -22.30 7.66 -8.97
N VAL A 188 -21.87 6.48 -8.55
CA VAL A 188 -20.67 5.81 -9.09
C VAL A 188 -20.89 5.34 -10.52
N LYS A 189 -22.10 4.89 -10.85
CA LYS A 189 -22.47 4.50 -12.22
C LYS A 189 -22.35 5.67 -13.20
N PHE A 190 -22.57 6.89 -12.75
CA PHE A 190 -22.48 8.10 -13.58
C PHE A 190 -21.03 8.56 -13.80
N GLN A 191 -20.17 8.52 -12.78
CA GLN A 191 -18.75 8.85 -12.90
C GLN A 191 -18.00 7.87 -13.82
N VAL A 192 -18.49 6.63 -13.92
CA VAL A 192 -17.93 5.57 -14.77
C VAL A 192 -18.15 5.85 -16.27
N LYS A 193 -19.26 6.50 -16.66
CA LYS A 193 -19.57 6.80 -18.07
C LYS A 193 -18.78 7.97 -18.64
N ASN A 194 -18.28 8.88 -17.80
CA ASN A 194 -17.60 10.11 -18.21
C ASN A 194 -16.07 10.07 -18.12
N SER A 195 -15.47 8.90 -17.83
CA SER A 195 -14.02 8.70 -17.73
C SER A 195 -13.52 7.83 -18.89
N LYS A 196 -13.83 8.22 -20.13
CA LYS A 196 -13.20 7.67 -21.35
C LYS A 196 -12.05 8.55 -21.81
#